data_7cdceffc4c0205ccee623f320c72de84
#
_entry.id   7cdceffc4c0205ccee623f320c72de84
#
_cell.length_a   1.000
_cell.length_b   1.000
_cell.length_c   1.000
_cell.angle_alpha   90.00
_cell.angle_beta   90.00
_cell.angle_gamma   90.00
#
_symmetry.space_group_name_H-M   'P 1'
#
loop_
_entity.id
_entity.type
_entity.pdbx_description
1 polymer ?
#
loop_
_entity_poly.entity_id
_entity_poly.type
_entity_poly.pdbx_seq_one_letter_code
_entity_poly.pdbx_strand_id
1 'polypeptide(L)'
;MRNTLGFVLLPVILAASAFAFPDLPPESGALAQDGFQAASPNGSDDVAVPTTRDGKPRVVSREGAEYLERRRKSTPFGTVKFDLQGLRAGMGTRNEPRVKGVRLIPLKIGKIPCEWVLAPGADPDLRLLYLHGGGWVSGSGGNYLPLAADISVAAKCAVLLPDYRLAPEHPFPAGLEDCIAAHDWLVANGPSGPRPAKATFIAGDSAGGNLTLATLLALRDRKRPLPAGGIALSAATDFTLASESLKTVHDPIISARTMPEFRVRYLDKTDPRNPLASPVFGEYRGLPPLLIQVGEHEMLRDDSIRVAKKARSDGIQVKLEVWPGMVHVFQIRRLPESREAIEHIAEFMRSRVPRSR
;
A
#
# COMPACT_ATOMS: atom_id res chain seq x y z
N MET A 1 37.37 -32.32 51.51
CA MET A 1 37.29 -30.85 51.50
C MET A 1 36.59 -30.45 50.22
N ARG A 2 35.34 -30.07 50.32
CA ARG A 2 34.49 -29.66 49.16
C ARG A 2 34.48 -28.14 49.11
N ASN A 3 34.99 -27.55 48.01
CA ASN A 3 34.86 -26.12 47.75
C ASN A 3 33.66 -25.91 46.79
N THR A 4 32.60 -25.33 47.32
CA THR A 4 31.46 -24.80 46.57
C THR A 4 31.74 -23.35 46.21
N LEU A 5 31.91 -23.05 44.92
CA LEU A 5 31.90 -21.69 44.39
C LEU A 5 30.46 -21.30 44.07
N GLY A 6 29.93 -20.38 44.86
CA GLY A 6 28.64 -19.75 44.59
C GLY A 6 28.74 -18.70 43.48
N PHE A 7 27.98 -18.88 42.43
CA PHE A 7 27.73 -17.84 41.43
C PHE A 7 26.68 -16.86 41.94
N VAL A 8 27.07 -15.61 42.17
CA VAL A 8 26.16 -14.50 42.44
C VAL A 8 25.66 -13.98 41.10
N LEU A 9 24.40 -14.22 40.79
CA LEU A 9 23.71 -13.56 39.67
C LEU A 9 23.30 -12.15 40.11
N LEU A 10 23.96 -11.14 39.55
CA LEU A 10 23.49 -9.76 39.59
C LEU A 10 22.34 -9.60 38.60
N PRO A 11 21.20 -9.01 38.98
CA PRO A 11 20.16 -8.65 38.01
C PRO A 11 20.60 -7.40 37.26
N VAL A 12 20.74 -7.53 35.95
CA VAL A 12 20.84 -6.39 35.02
C VAL A 12 19.46 -5.71 34.98
N ILE A 13 19.32 -4.61 35.69
CA ILE A 13 18.16 -3.72 35.57
C ILE A 13 18.32 -3.00 34.23
N LEU A 14 17.60 -3.46 33.20
CA LEU A 14 17.36 -2.66 32.01
C LEU A 14 16.47 -1.47 32.39
N ALA A 15 17.05 -0.29 32.43
CA ALA A 15 16.31 0.97 32.51
C ALA A 15 15.50 1.13 31.20
N ALA A 16 14.22 0.77 31.25
CA ALA A 16 13.26 1.17 30.24
C ALA A 16 13.07 2.68 30.37
N SER A 17 13.71 3.45 29.49
CA SER A 17 13.39 4.85 29.30
C SER A 17 11.96 4.95 28.80
N ALA A 18 11.04 5.31 29.70
CA ALA A 18 9.66 5.62 29.38
C ALA A 18 9.64 6.88 28.48
N PHE A 19 9.51 6.67 27.18
CA PHE A 19 9.04 7.71 26.30
C PHE A 19 7.55 7.91 26.59
N ALA A 20 7.24 8.94 27.36
CA ALA A 20 5.87 9.42 27.52
C ALA A 20 5.39 9.93 26.17
N PHE A 21 4.46 9.19 25.55
CA PHE A 21 3.69 9.69 24.42
C PHE A 21 2.66 10.68 24.97
N PRO A 22 2.39 11.81 24.29
CA PRO A 22 1.27 12.64 24.66
C PRO A 22 -0.02 11.79 24.60
N ASP A 23 -0.79 11.84 25.69
CA ASP A 23 -2.08 11.16 25.77
C ASP A 23 -2.97 11.61 24.62
N LEU A 24 -3.37 10.67 23.77
CA LEU A 24 -4.44 10.89 22.82
C LEU A 24 -5.73 11.05 23.66
N PRO A 25 -6.57 12.04 23.38
CA PRO A 25 -7.80 12.23 24.12
C PRO A 25 -8.67 10.98 24.05
N PRO A 26 -9.43 10.65 25.11
CA PRO A 26 -10.36 9.52 25.08
C PRO A 26 -11.36 9.74 23.96
N GLU A 27 -11.65 8.69 23.20
CA GLU A 27 -12.66 8.70 22.15
C GLU A 27 -14.00 9.14 22.77
N SER A 28 -14.36 10.42 22.62
CA SER A 28 -15.69 10.91 22.99
C SER A 28 -16.69 10.33 22.00
N GLY A 29 -17.49 9.39 22.45
CA GLY A 29 -18.61 8.84 21.70
C GLY A 29 -19.70 9.88 21.49
N ALA A 30 -19.55 10.68 20.44
CA ALA A 30 -20.61 11.47 19.84
C ALA A 30 -20.54 11.21 18.34
N LEU A 31 -21.48 10.40 17.85
CA LEU A 31 -21.74 10.23 16.42
C LEU A 31 -22.23 11.58 15.87
N ALA A 32 -21.30 12.42 15.44
CA ALA A 32 -21.63 13.49 14.53
C ALA A 32 -21.92 12.85 13.18
N GLN A 33 -23.13 13.04 12.68
CA GLN A 33 -23.49 12.80 11.28
C GLN A 33 -22.83 13.90 10.43
N ASP A 34 -21.53 13.81 10.26
CA ASP A 34 -20.81 14.67 9.32
C ASP A 34 -21.01 14.10 7.92
N GLY A 35 -22.10 14.54 7.30
CA GLY A 35 -22.21 14.49 5.86
C GLY A 35 -21.06 15.30 5.27
N PHE A 36 -20.18 14.64 4.50
CA PHE A 36 -19.23 15.32 3.65
C PHE A 36 -20.01 16.25 2.71
N GLN A 37 -20.11 17.51 3.08
CA GLN A 37 -20.45 18.56 2.13
C GLN A 37 -19.27 18.65 1.20
N ALA A 38 -19.48 18.29 -0.07
CA ALA A 38 -18.53 18.55 -1.13
C ALA A 38 -18.07 20.00 -0.98
N ALA A 39 -16.78 20.18 -0.77
CA ALA A 39 -16.19 21.50 -0.57
C ALA A 39 -16.67 22.42 -1.71
N SER A 40 -17.16 23.60 -1.33
CA SER A 40 -17.63 24.64 -2.22
C SER A 40 -16.68 24.88 -3.40
N PRO A 41 -17.19 25.29 -4.57
CA PRO A 41 -16.41 25.46 -5.78
C PRO A 41 -15.58 26.76 -5.78
N ASN A 42 -14.75 26.92 -4.75
CA ASN A 42 -13.75 27.99 -4.71
C ASN A 42 -12.40 27.42 -4.30
N GLY A 43 -11.65 26.97 -5.32
CA GLY A 43 -10.20 26.81 -5.25
C GLY A 43 -9.70 25.50 -4.65
N SER A 44 -9.82 24.43 -5.38
CA SER A 44 -8.75 23.45 -5.62
C SER A 44 -9.25 22.33 -6.54
N ASP A 45 -8.76 22.29 -7.77
CA ASP A 45 -8.90 21.18 -8.75
C ASP A 45 -8.17 19.90 -8.30
N ASP A 46 -7.93 19.73 -7.01
CA ASP A 46 -6.92 18.81 -6.51
C ASP A 46 -7.45 17.46 -6.01
N VAL A 47 -8.73 17.34 -5.66
CA VAL A 47 -9.31 16.08 -5.17
C VAL A 47 -10.46 15.67 -6.07
N ALA A 48 -10.27 14.63 -6.87
CA ALA A 48 -11.33 14.10 -7.70
C ALA A 48 -12.11 13.02 -6.91
N VAL A 49 -13.40 13.25 -6.71
CA VAL A 49 -14.34 12.15 -6.46
C VAL A 49 -14.45 11.37 -7.76
N PRO A 50 -14.25 10.04 -7.77
CA PRO A 50 -14.40 9.26 -8.99
C PRO A 50 -15.76 9.52 -9.62
N THR A 51 -15.78 9.66 -10.94
CA THR A 51 -17.01 9.78 -11.70
C THR A 51 -17.39 8.43 -12.30
N THR A 52 -18.67 8.18 -12.41
CA THR A 52 -19.22 7.07 -13.17
C THR A 52 -18.93 7.24 -14.68
N ARG A 53 -19.13 6.20 -15.49
CA ARG A 53 -18.88 6.27 -16.96
C ARG A 53 -19.66 7.38 -17.67
N ASP A 54 -20.80 7.81 -17.10
CA ASP A 54 -21.61 8.92 -17.61
C ASP A 54 -21.19 10.30 -17.03
N GLY A 55 -20.03 10.36 -16.33
CA GLY A 55 -19.45 11.61 -15.83
C GLY A 55 -20.04 12.17 -14.56
N LYS A 56 -20.99 11.45 -13.91
CA LYS A 56 -21.59 11.91 -12.64
C LYS A 56 -20.69 11.56 -11.44
N PRO A 57 -20.68 12.38 -10.38
CA PRO A 57 -20.03 12.02 -9.14
C PRO A 57 -20.51 10.65 -8.64
N ARG A 58 -19.56 9.80 -8.24
CA ARG A 58 -19.90 8.48 -7.75
C ARG A 58 -20.62 8.56 -6.42
N VAL A 59 -21.70 7.83 -6.30
CA VAL A 59 -22.43 7.58 -5.06
C VAL A 59 -22.09 6.16 -4.60
N VAL A 60 -21.93 5.96 -3.28
CA VAL A 60 -21.68 4.63 -2.72
C VAL A 60 -22.81 3.67 -3.07
N SER A 61 -22.45 2.45 -3.50
CA SER A 61 -23.42 1.40 -3.78
C SER A 61 -24.12 0.92 -2.49
N ARG A 62 -25.25 0.24 -2.65
CA ARG A 62 -25.91 -0.39 -1.50
C ARG A 62 -24.99 -1.39 -0.80
N GLU A 63 -24.31 -2.23 -1.55
CA GLU A 63 -23.36 -3.21 -1.03
C GLU A 63 -22.18 -2.54 -0.30
N GLY A 64 -21.69 -1.40 -0.84
CA GLY A 64 -20.64 -0.60 -0.21
C GLY A 64 -21.09 0.00 1.11
N ALA A 65 -22.29 0.58 1.15
CA ALA A 65 -22.88 1.15 2.35
C ALA A 65 -23.12 0.07 3.42
N GLU A 66 -23.70 -1.07 3.06
CA GLU A 66 -23.89 -2.21 3.96
C GLU A 66 -22.55 -2.77 4.49
N TYR A 67 -21.51 -2.79 3.65
CA TYR A 67 -20.17 -3.21 4.06
C TYR A 67 -19.58 -2.24 5.09
N LEU A 68 -19.67 -0.93 4.84
CA LEU A 68 -19.20 0.11 5.77
C LEU A 68 -19.90 -0.02 7.13
N GLU A 69 -21.23 -0.16 7.14
CA GLU A 69 -22.00 -0.33 8.37
C GLU A 69 -21.60 -1.58 9.18
N ARG A 70 -21.35 -2.69 8.49
CA ARG A 70 -20.84 -3.91 9.16
C ARG A 70 -19.45 -3.67 9.76
N ARG A 71 -18.58 -2.96 9.04
CA ARG A 71 -17.21 -2.68 9.50
C ARG A 71 -17.20 -1.71 10.69
N ARG A 72 -18.05 -0.71 10.71
CA ARG A 72 -18.18 0.22 11.84
C ARG A 72 -18.60 -0.48 13.15
N LYS A 73 -19.30 -1.60 13.06
CA LYS A 73 -19.69 -2.44 14.22
C LYS A 73 -18.61 -3.39 14.70
N SER A 74 -17.50 -3.52 13.98
CA SER A 74 -16.38 -4.39 14.34
C SER A 74 -15.22 -3.58 14.91
N THR A 75 -14.45 -4.17 15.81
CA THR A 75 -13.27 -3.54 16.39
C THR A 75 -12.16 -3.46 15.35
N PRO A 76 -11.62 -2.27 15.03
CA PRO A 76 -10.48 -2.14 14.13
C PRO A 76 -9.24 -2.84 14.69
N PHE A 77 -8.38 -3.33 13.79
CA PHE A 77 -7.11 -3.96 14.20
C PHE A 77 -6.26 -2.98 15.02
N GLY A 78 -5.69 -3.46 16.13
CA GLY A 78 -4.81 -2.69 17.00
C GLY A 78 -5.51 -1.72 17.97
N THR A 79 -6.84 -1.75 18.07
CA THR A 79 -7.58 -0.91 19.04
C THR A 79 -7.25 -1.29 20.48
N VAL A 80 -7.19 -2.59 20.80
CA VAL A 80 -6.92 -3.07 22.17
C VAL A 80 -5.43 -3.26 22.39
N LYS A 81 -4.77 -4.04 21.52
CA LYS A 81 -3.35 -4.37 21.57
C LYS A 81 -2.81 -4.62 20.18
N PHE A 82 -1.58 -4.20 19.93
CA PHE A 82 -0.86 -4.61 18.72
C PHE A 82 -0.39 -6.06 18.86
N ASP A 83 -0.90 -6.93 18.00
CA ASP A 83 -0.54 -8.35 17.96
C ASP A 83 0.12 -8.68 16.63
N LEU A 84 1.47 -8.71 16.62
CA LEU A 84 2.26 -9.02 15.43
C LEU A 84 2.05 -10.46 14.95
N GLN A 85 1.94 -11.42 15.88
CA GLN A 85 1.77 -12.84 15.52
C GLN A 85 0.40 -13.07 14.90
N GLY A 86 -0.66 -12.52 15.52
CA GLY A 86 -2.01 -12.59 14.96
C GLY A 86 -2.12 -11.89 13.60
N LEU A 87 -1.48 -10.73 13.43
CA LEU A 87 -1.41 -10.04 12.14
C LEU A 87 -0.73 -10.89 11.07
N ARG A 88 0.42 -11.50 11.39
CA ARG A 88 1.15 -12.39 10.48
C ARG A 88 0.36 -13.65 10.13
N ALA A 89 -0.31 -14.26 11.10
CA ALA A 89 -1.17 -15.41 10.85
C ALA A 89 -2.33 -15.06 9.90
N GLY A 90 -2.98 -13.91 10.10
CA GLY A 90 -4.08 -13.45 9.23
C GLY A 90 -3.63 -13.05 7.83
N MET A 91 -2.51 -12.36 7.71
CA MET A 91 -1.99 -11.86 6.43
C MET A 91 -0.95 -12.77 5.76
N GLY A 92 -0.56 -13.86 6.38
CA GLY A 92 0.30 -14.89 5.78
C GLY A 92 -0.46 -16.01 5.09
N THR A 93 -1.78 -16.00 5.16
CA THR A 93 -2.63 -17.04 4.54
C THR A 93 -2.57 -16.91 3.03
N ARG A 94 -2.24 -18.03 2.35
CA ARG A 94 -2.36 -18.11 0.90
C ARG A 94 -3.83 -18.18 0.50
N ASN A 95 -4.24 -17.27 -0.35
CA ASN A 95 -5.60 -17.24 -0.91
C ASN A 95 -5.61 -17.77 -2.35
N GLU A 96 -6.70 -18.41 -2.75
CA GLU A 96 -6.85 -18.85 -4.12
C GLU A 96 -7.33 -17.71 -5.03
N PRO A 97 -6.84 -17.64 -6.29
CA PRO A 97 -7.37 -16.72 -7.28
C PRO A 97 -8.87 -16.93 -7.50
N ARG A 98 -9.61 -15.82 -7.63
CA ARG A 98 -11.06 -15.87 -7.89
C ARG A 98 -11.39 -16.19 -9.34
N VAL A 99 -10.43 -16.00 -10.22
CA VAL A 99 -10.56 -16.17 -11.67
C VAL A 99 -10.13 -17.59 -12.04
N LYS A 100 -10.96 -18.31 -12.79
CA LYS A 100 -10.62 -19.64 -13.32
C LYS A 100 -9.53 -19.54 -14.40
N GLY A 101 -8.64 -20.53 -14.44
CA GLY A 101 -7.59 -20.63 -15.47
C GLY A 101 -6.42 -19.67 -15.26
N VAL A 102 -6.30 -19.05 -14.11
CA VAL A 102 -5.10 -18.28 -13.73
C VAL A 102 -3.91 -19.22 -13.63
N ARG A 103 -2.81 -18.85 -14.27
CA ARG A 103 -1.53 -19.53 -14.14
C ARG A 103 -0.72 -18.86 -13.05
N LEU A 104 -0.26 -19.65 -12.09
CA LEU A 104 0.64 -19.24 -11.02
C LEU A 104 2.02 -19.85 -11.28
N ILE A 105 3.07 -19.04 -11.37
CA ILE A 105 4.43 -19.49 -11.67
C ILE A 105 5.36 -19.00 -10.57
N PRO A 106 5.69 -19.87 -9.59
CA PRO A 106 6.64 -19.52 -8.53
C PRO A 106 8.06 -19.41 -9.09
N LEU A 107 8.82 -18.44 -8.55
CA LEU A 107 10.22 -18.24 -8.91
C LEU A 107 10.98 -17.58 -7.74
N LYS A 108 12.28 -17.37 -7.93
CA LYS A 108 13.10 -16.57 -7.01
C LYS A 108 13.89 -15.53 -7.78
N ILE A 109 13.95 -14.32 -7.25
CA ILE A 109 14.85 -13.26 -7.72
C ILE A 109 15.95 -13.12 -6.68
N GLY A 110 17.11 -13.72 -6.96
CA GLY A 110 18.12 -13.92 -5.92
C GLY A 110 17.56 -14.76 -4.76
N LYS A 111 17.43 -14.15 -3.58
CA LYS A 111 16.83 -14.80 -2.40
C LYS A 111 15.35 -14.46 -2.19
N ILE A 112 14.78 -13.56 -2.99
CA ILE A 112 13.41 -13.09 -2.84
C ILE A 112 12.45 -14.10 -3.48
N PRO A 113 11.58 -14.77 -2.71
CA PRO A 113 10.51 -15.58 -3.29
C PRO A 113 9.54 -14.66 -4.06
N CYS A 114 9.11 -15.09 -5.22
CA CYS A 114 8.18 -14.34 -6.06
C CYS A 114 7.19 -15.29 -6.72
N GLU A 115 6.08 -14.74 -7.20
CA GLU A 115 5.12 -15.49 -7.98
C GLU A 115 4.54 -14.66 -9.11
N TRP A 116 4.55 -15.18 -10.32
CA TRP A 116 3.79 -14.63 -11.42
C TRP A 116 2.33 -15.06 -11.34
N VAL A 117 1.44 -14.10 -11.60
CA VAL A 117 0.00 -14.30 -11.73
C VAL A 117 -0.42 -13.87 -13.12
N LEU A 118 -0.92 -14.83 -13.93
CA LEU A 118 -1.35 -14.59 -15.30
C LEU A 118 -2.80 -15.07 -15.47
N ALA A 119 -3.72 -14.16 -15.67
CA ALA A 119 -5.07 -14.48 -16.09
C ALA A 119 -5.11 -14.95 -17.57
N PRO A 120 -6.15 -15.67 -17.99
CA PRO A 120 -6.32 -15.99 -19.39
C PRO A 120 -6.30 -14.75 -20.29
N GLY A 121 -5.46 -14.76 -21.34
CA GLY A 121 -5.29 -13.63 -22.26
C GLY A 121 -4.41 -12.50 -21.75
N ALA A 122 -3.70 -12.67 -20.64
CA ALA A 122 -2.72 -11.69 -20.18
C ALA A 122 -1.53 -11.57 -21.15
N ASP A 123 -1.15 -10.34 -21.49
CA ASP A 123 0.08 -10.03 -22.25
C ASP A 123 1.29 -10.18 -21.31
N PRO A 124 2.21 -11.14 -21.56
CA PRO A 124 3.37 -11.37 -20.71
C PRO A 124 4.41 -10.25 -20.79
N ASP A 125 4.30 -9.37 -21.77
CA ASP A 125 5.23 -8.24 -21.96
C ASP A 125 4.70 -6.93 -21.36
N LEU A 126 3.42 -6.90 -20.97
CA LEU A 126 2.84 -5.86 -20.12
C LEU A 126 2.90 -6.34 -18.67
N ARG A 127 3.76 -5.73 -17.85
CA ARG A 127 4.11 -6.27 -16.53
C ARG A 127 3.80 -5.31 -15.41
N LEU A 128 3.22 -5.82 -14.34
CA LEU A 128 2.96 -5.10 -13.10
C LEU A 128 3.74 -5.77 -11.96
N LEU A 129 4.59 -5.00 -11.28
CA LEU A 129 5.12 -5.36 -9.96
C LEU A 129 4.11 -4.93 -8.92
N TYR A 130 3.52 -5.86 -8.18
CA TYR A 130 2.57 -5.54 -7.12
C TYR A 130 3.18 -5.81 -5.74
N LEU A 131 3.29 -4.77 -4.93
CA LEU A 131 3.88 -4.77 -3.59
C LEU A 131 2.75 -4.86 -2.56
N HIS A 132 2.73 -5.95 -1.80
CA HIS A 132 1.65 -6.20 -0.85
C HIS A 132 1.68 -5.26 0.36
N GLY A 133 0.51 -5.01 0.98
CA GLY A 133 0.38 -4.34 2.26
C GLY A 133 0.75 -5.22 3.46
N GLY A 134 0.49 -4.73 4.66
CA GLY A 134 0.74 -5.46 5.91
C GLY A 134 1.66 -4.74 6.90
N GLY A 135 1.73 -3.41 6.82
CA GLY A 135 2.47 -2.59 7.77
C GLY A 135 3.99 -2.85 7.77
N TRP A 136 4.55 -3.31 6.66
CA TRP A 136 5.96 -3.73 6.48
C TRP A 136 6.40 -4.89 7.39
N VAL A 137 5.53 -5.40 8.24
CA VAL A 137 5.83 -6.45 9.26
C VAL A 137 5.11 -7.77 8.98
N SER A 138 4.19 -7.80 8.03
CA SER A 138 3.34 -8.95 7.71
C SER A 138 2.91 -8.95 6.24
N GLY A 139 2.24 -10.01 5.79
CA GLY A 139 1.78 -10.18 4.43
C GLY A 139 2.70 -11.05 3.58
N SER A 140 2.19 -11.45 2.43
CA SER A 140 2.90 -12.20 1.39
C SER A 140 2.18 -12.04 0.05
N GLY A 141 2.85 -12.31 -1.06
CA GLY A 141 2.23 -12.37 -2.39
C GLY A 141 1.07 -13.37 -2.44
N GLY A 142 1.19 -14.49 -1.74
CA GLY A 142 0.13 -15.50 -1.65
C GLY A 142 -1.19 -14.98 -1.09
N ASN A 143 -1.15 -14.00 -0.20
CA ASN A 143 -2.37 -13.38 0.34
C ASN A 143 -3.09 -12.51 -0.72
N TYR A 144 -2.34 -11.99 -1.70
CA TYR A 144 -2.81 -11.04 -2.72
C TYR A 144 -3.15 -11.69 -4.07
N LEU A 145 -3.08 -13.02 -4.19
CA LEU A 145 -3.43 -13.74 -5.44
C LEU A 145 -4.80 -13.36 -6.00
N PRO A 146 -5.87 -13.19 -5.19
CA PRO A 146 -7.16 -12.78 -5.73
C PRO A 146 -7.14 -11.39 -6.39
N LEU A 147 -6.53 -10.40 -5.75
CA LEU A 147 -6.44 -9.03 -6.29
C LEU A 147 -5.54 -8.99 -7.53
N ALA A 148 -4.39 -9.68 -7.48
CA ALA A 148 -3.48 -9.77 -8.61
C ALA A 148 -4.14 -10.41 -9.84
N ALA A 149 -4.97 -11.46 -9.64
CA ALA A 149 -5.73 -12.08 -10.70
C ALA A 149 -6.79 -11.12 -11.28
N ASP A 150 -7.53 -10.41 -10.42
CA ASP A 150 -8.53 -9.44 -10.85
C ASP A 150 -7.88 -8.30 -11.67
N ILE A 151 -6.71 -7.78 -11.24
CA ILE A 151 -5.94 -6.79 -12.00
C ILE A 151 -5.40 -7.37 -13.31
N SER A 152 -4.89 -8.61 -13.28
CA SER A 152 -4.39 -9.30 -14.49
C SER A 152 -5.47 -9.44 -15.55
N VAL A 153 -6.72 -9.75 -15.16
CA VAL A 153 -7.88 -9.78 -16.09
C VAL A 153 -8.18 -8.41 -16.65
N ALA A 154 -8.34 -7.41 -15.78
CA ALA A 154 -8.79 -6.09 -16.19
C ALA A 154 -7.74 -5.37 -17.06
N ALA A 155 -6.47 -5.42 -16.69
CA ALA A 155 -5.36 -4.77 -17.39
C ALA A 155 -4.76 -5.65 -18.50
N LYS A 156 -5.13 -6.93 -18.61
CA LYS A 156 -4.49 -7.92 -19.49
C LYS A 156 -2.97 -7.95 -19.34
N CYS A 157 -2.47 -7.99 -18.12
CA CYS A 157 -1.04 -7.92 -17.82
C CYS A 157 -0.59 -9.13 -16.98
N ALA A 158 0.72 -9.43 -17.01
CA ALA A 158 1.36 -10.33 -16.07
C ALA A 158 1.67 -9.57 -14.77
N VAL A 159 1.25 -10.09 -13.61
CA VAL A 159 1.50 -9.50 -12.30
C VAL A 159 2.57 -10.30 -11.57
N LEU A 160 3.63 -9.65 -11.10
CA LEU A 160 4.67 -10.22 -10.25
C LEU A 160 4.45 -9.81 -8.81
N LEU A 161 4.37 -10.79 -7.92
CA LEU A 161 4.22 -10.63 -6.47
C LEU A 161 5.53 -11.04 -5.79
N PRO A 162 6.36 -10.14 -5.27
CA PRO A 162 7.51 -10.47 -4.44
C PRO A 162 7.12 -10.61 -2.98
N ASP A 163 7.67 -11.61 -2.29
CA ASP A 163 7.71 -11.69 -0.83
C ASP A 163 8.95 -10.95 -0.33
N TYR A 164 8.88 -9.63 -0.27
CA TYR A 164 9.97 -8.79 0.20
C TYR A 164 10.21 -8.98 1.71
N ARG A 165 11.44 -8.75 2.16
CA ARG A 165 11.83 -8.91 3.57
C ARG A 165 11.05 -7.97 4.48
N LEU A 166 10.59 -8.52 5.60
CA LEU A 166 9.72 -7.85 6.57
C LEU A 166 10.48 -7.42 7.82
N ALA A 167 10.05 -6.34 8.42
CA ALA A 167 10.44 -5.89 9.74
C ALA A 167 9.69 -6.71 10.83
N PRO A 168 10.18 -6.78 12.06
CA PRO A 168 11.42 -6.15 12.58
C PRO A 168 12.69 -6.92 12.23
N GLU A 169 12.61 -8.12 11.68
CA GLU A 169 13.78 -8.95 11.38
C GLU A 169 14.67 -8.29 10.32
N HIS A 170 14.05 -7.55 9.40
CA HIS A 170 14.69 -6.82 8.33
C HIS A 170 14.08 -5.42 8.21
N PRO A 171 14.49 -4.47 9.07
CA PRO A 171 13.95 -3.11 9.06
C PRO A 171 14.34 -2.38 7.76
N PHE A 172 13.85 -1.16 7.62
CA PHE A 172 14.22 -0.27 6.52
C PHE A 172 15.76 -0.16 6.40
N PRO A 173 16.31 -0.23 5.18
CA PRO A 173 15.62 -0.25 3.88
C PRO A 173 15.46 -1.66 3.26
N ALA A 174 15.55 -2.76 4.01
CA ALA A 174 15.67 -4.11 3.46
C ALA A 174 14.54 -4.47 2.47
N GLY A 175 13.27 -4.22 2.84
CA GLY A 175 12.12 -4.47 1.96
C GLY A 175 12.13 -3.58 0.71
N LEU A 176 12.57 -2.33 0.83
CA LEU A 176 12.72 -1.42 -0.31
C LEU A 176 13.79 -1.92 -1.31
N GLU A 177 14.92 -2.39 -0.82
CA GLU A 177 15.98 -2.95 -1.70
C GLU A 177 15.49 -4.19 -2.46
N ASP A 178 14.66 -5.02 -1.82
CA ASP A 178 14.04 -6.17 -2.48
C ASP A 178 13.04 -5.73 -3.57
N CYS A 179 12.26 -4.68 -3.33
CA CYS A 179 11.35 -4.11 -4.33
C CYS A 179 12.10 -3.55 -5.54
N ILE A 180 13.22 -2.85 -5.32
CA ILE A 180 14.08 -2.33 -6.38
C ILE A 180 14.68 -3.49 -7.20
N ALA A 181 15.20 -4.51 -6.52
CA ALA A 181 15.76 -5.69 -7.19
C ALA A 181 14.70 -6.44 -8.01
N ALA A 182 13.48 -6.55 -7.49
CA ALA A 182 12.36 -7.16 -8.20
C ALA A 182 11.96 -6.37 -9.45
N HIS A 183 11.95 -5.04 -9.39
CA HIS A 183 11.69 -4.19 -10.56
C HIS A 183 12.79 -4.30 -11.62
N ASP A 184 14.05 -4.23 -11.22
CA ASP A 184 15.17 -4.36 -12.14
C ASP A 184 15.14 -5.69 -12.91
N TRP A 185 14.80 -6.77 -12.19
CA TRP A 185 14.64 -8.08 -12.81
C TRP A 185 13.41 -8.13 -13.74
N LEU A 186 12.29 -7.57 -13.32
CA LEU A 186 11.02 -7.55 -14.08
C LEU A 186 11.15 -6.85 -15.44
N VAL A 187 11.98 -5.81 -15.54
CA VAL A 187 12.20 -5.10 -16.81
C VAL A 187 12.78 -6.03 -17.89
N ALA A 188 13.67 -6.94 -17.51
CA ALA A 188 14.39 -7.81 -18.43
C ALA A 188 13.83 -9.24 -18.54
N ASN A 189 12.93 -9.65 -17.62
CA ASN A 189 12.49 -11.03 -17.51
C ASN A 189 10.95 -11.14 -17.46
N GLY A 190 10.40 -11.98 -18.31
CA GLY A 190 8.98 -12.32 -18.34
C GLY A 190 8.65 -13.67 -17.72
N PRO A 191 7.36 -14.05 -17.70
CA PRO A 191 6.89 -15.32 -17.15
C PRO A 191 7.47 -16.56 -17.83
N SER A 192 7.94 -16.43 -19.07
CA SER A 192 8.53 -17.52 -19.86
C SER A 192 10.04 -17.44 -19.99
N GLY A 193 10.71 -16.56 -19.23
CA GLY A 193 12.16 -16.38 -19.23
C GLY A 193 12.61 -14.98 -19.67
N PRO A 194 13.92 -14.82 -19.96
CA PRO A 194 14.48 -13.52 -20.32
C PRO A 194 13.83 -12.94 -21.56
N ARG A 195 13.22 -11.79 -21.41
CA ARG A 195 12.60 -11.01 -22.49
C ARG A 195 12.32 -9.59 -21.98
N PRO A 196 12.72 -8.53 -22.69
CA PRO A 196 12.40 -7.16 -22.30
C PRO A 196 10.90 -6.92 -22.22
N ALA A 197 10.47 -6.17 -21.22
CA ALA A 197 9.06 -5.76 -21.09
C ALA A 197 8.72 -4.70 -22.15
N LYS A 198 7.50 -4.75 -22.68
CA LYS A 198 6.91 -3.69 -23.50
C LYS A 198 6.62 -2.45 -22.65
N ALA A 199 6.08 -2.66 -21.46
CA ALA A 199 5.90 -1.65 -20.44
C ALA A 199 5.86 -2.31 -19.06
N THR A 200 6.39 -1.59 -18.05
CA THR A 200 6.31 -2.00 -16.65
C THR A 200 5.55 -0.98 -15.83
N PHE A 201 4.89 -1.45 -14.78
CA PHE A 201 4.22 -0.62 -13.78
C PHE A 201 4.58 -1.12 -12.38
N ILE A 202 4.48 -0.25 -11.39
CA ILE A 202 4.59 -0.64 -9.98
C ILE A 202 3.30 -0.23 -9.28
N ALA A 203 2.70 -1.16 -8.53
CA ALA A 203 1.53 -0.90 -7.71
C ALA A 203 1.71 -1.49 -6.32
N GLY A 204 0.95 -0.99 -5.36
CA GLY A 204 0.88 -1.57 -4.02
C GLY A 204 -0.12 -0.86 -3.15
N ASP A 205 -0.49 -1.51 -2.06
CA ASP A 205 -1.47 -1.00 -1.10
C ASP A 205 -0.86 -0.77 0.28
N SER A 206 -1.36 0.22 1.03
CA SER A 206 -0.93 0.47 2.41
C SER A 206 0.60 0.62 2.52
N ALA A 207 1.29 -0.26 3.26
CA ALA A 207 2.76 -0.35 3.29
C ALA A 207 3.36 -0.61 1.90
N GLY A 208 2.70 -1.42 1.06
CA GLY A 208 3.10 -1.65 -0.34
C GLY A 208 2.90 -0.42 -1.22
N GLY A 209 1.89 0.40 -0.93
CA GLY A 209 1.69 1.72 -1.57
C GLY A 209 2.82 2.69 -1.23
N ASN A 210 3.28 2.69 0.03
CA ASN A 210 4.49 3.39 0.44
C ASN A 210 5.72 2.88 -0.33
N LEU A 211 5.96 1.56 -0.34
CA LEU A 211 7.07 0.95 -1.06
C LEU A 211 7.02 1.23 -2.57
N THR A 212 5.82 1.34 -3.16
CA THR A 212 5.65 1.76 -4.56
C THR A 212 6.27 3.15 -4.79
N LEU A 213 5.87 4.13 -4.00
CA LEU A 213 6.38 5.50 -4.12
C LEU A 213 7.87 5.58 -3.79
N ALA A 214 8.31 4.92 -2.72
CA ALA A 214 9.71 4.85 -2.32
C ALA A 214 10.60 4.19 -3.41
N THR A 215 10.10 3.12 -4.04
CA THR A 215 10.80 2.46 -5.15
C THR A 215 10.96 3.39 -6.34
N LEU A 216 9.91 4.14 -6.73
CA LEU A 216 9.98 5.11 -7.81
C LEU A 216 11.04 6.19 -7.53
N LEU A 217 11.05 6.75 -6.32
CA LEU A 217 12.04 7.73 -5.88
C LEU A 217 13.46 7.14 -5.97
N ALA A 218 13.66 5.95 -5.42
CA ALA A 218 14.96 5.29 -5.41
C ALA A 218 15.46 4.92 -6.82
N LEU A 219 14.60 4.45 -7.72
CA LEU A 219 14.94 4.14 -9.11
C LEU A 219 15.42 5.41 -9.84
N ARG A 220 14.70 6.53 -9.72
CA ARG A 220 15.11 7.80 -10.31
C ARG A 220 16.46 8.25 -9.76
N ASP A 221 16.62 8.27 -8.44
CA ASP A 221 17.85 8.78 -7.81
C ASP A 221 19.07 7.92 -8.15
N ARG A 222 18.86 6.61 -8.34
CA ARG A 222 19.88 5.65 -8.78
C ARG A 222 20.00 5.58 -10.32
N LYS A 223 19.30 6.43 -11.07
CA LYS A 223 19.29 6.47 -12.55
C LYS A 223 18.98 5.10 -13.18
N ARG A 224 18.06 4.36 -12.56
CA ARG A 224 17.55 3.08 -13.06
C ARG A 224 16.38 3.30 -14.02
N PRO A 225 16.06 2.35 -14.91
CA PRO A 225 14.86 2.44 -15.75
C PRO A 225 13.60 2.66 -14.90
N LEU A 226 12.83 3.68 -15.26
CA LEU A 226 11.56 3.97 -14.60
C LEU A 226 10.41 3.20 -15.27
N PRO A 227 9.39 2.77 -14.52
CA PRO A 227 8.18 2.20 -15.10
C PRO A 227 7.36 3.27 -15.85
N ALA A 228 6.37 2.83 -16.63
CA ALA A 228 5.44 3.72 -17.34
C ALA A 228 4.44 4.44 -16.41
N GLY A 229 4.27 3.96 -15.19
CA GLY A 229 3.43 4.58 -14.16
C GLY A 229 3.54 3.90 -12.81
N GLY A 230 3.15 4.63 -11.76
CA GLY A 230 3.02 4.15 -10.40
C GLY A 230 1.57 4.19 -9.91
N ILE A 231 1.16 3.22 -9.09
CA ILE A 231 -0.20 3.08 -8.59
C ILE A 231 -0.14 2.84 -7.08
N ALA A 232 -0.58 3.84 -6.30
CA ALA A 232 -0.58 3.77 -4.84
C ALA A 232 -2.00 3.67 -4.30
N LEU A 233 -2.30 2.60 -3.57
CA LEU A 233 -3.61 2.32 -2.99
C LEU A 233 -3.53 2.51 -1.49
N SER A 234 -4.30 3.43 -0.91
CA SER A 234 -4.38 3.64 0.55
C SER A 234 -2.99 3.75 1.21
N ALA A 235 -2.04 4.44 0.57
CA ALA A 235 -0.62 4.40 0.94
C ALA A 235 -0.33 5.12 2.26
N ALA A 236 0.43 4.48 3.15
CA ALA A 236 0.96 5.10 4.38
C ALA A 236 2.28 5.82 4.07
N THR A 237 2.29 7.14 3.98
CA THR A 237 3.41 7.89 3.42
C THR A 237 4.12 8.82 4.38
N ASP A 238 3.69 8.90 5.64
CA ASP A 238 4.23 9.84 6.63
C ASP A 238 4.45 9.20 8.00
N PHE A 239 5.68 8.79 8.28
CA PHE A 239 6.06 8.29 9.60
C PHE A 239 6.23 9.37 10.67
N THR A 240 6.06 10.66 10.34
CA THR A 240 5.93 11.70 11.38
C THR A 240 4.54 11.68 12.02
N LEU A 241 3.57 10.97 11.38
CA LEU A 241 2.19 10.83 11.81
C LEU A 241 1.47 12.20 11.91
N ALA A 242 1.80 13.12 10.98
CA ALA A 242 1.29 14.49 11.01
C ALA A 242 -0.03 14.67 10.24
N SER A 243 -0.52 13.66 9.51
CA SER A 243 -1.77 13.75 8.76
C SER A 243 -2.97 13.93 9.68
N GLU A 244 -3.87 14.86 9.33
CA GLU A 244 -5.01 15.20 10.17
C GLU A 244 -6.03 14.05 10.23
N SER A 245 -6.20 13.31 9.12
CA SER A 245 -7.09 12.15 9.07
C SER A 245 -6.71 11.04 10.07
N LEU A 246 -5.44 10.94 10.51
CA LEU A 246 -5.02 10.04 11.59
C LEU A 246 -5.72 10.33 12.92
N LYS A 247 -6.14 11.59 13.15
CA LYS A 247 -6.77 12.04 14.39
C LYS A 247 -8.29 12.19 14.28
N THR A 248 -8.78 12.51 13.07
CA THR A 248 -10.17 12.92 12.86
C THR A 248 -11.02 11.86 12.18
N VAL A 249 -10.43 10.90 11.46
CA VAL A 249 -11.17 9.85 10.76
C VAL A 249 -11.16 8.57 11.59
N HIS A 250 -12.35 8.09 11.91
CA HIS A 250 -12.50 6.74 12.48
C HIS A 250 -12.39 5.70 11.36
N ASP A 251 -11.21 5.08 11.25
CA ASP A 251 -10.97 4.01 10.28
C ASP A 251 -11.53 2.67 10.83
N PRO A 252 -12.51 2.05 10.15
CA PRO A 252 -13.13 0.82 10.65
C PRO A 252 -12.31 -0.45 10.37
N ILE A 253 -11.11 -0.33 9.80
CA ILE A 253 -10.21 -1.46 9.49
C ILE A 253 -9.01 -1.46 10.44
N ILE A 254 -8.35 -0.31 10.59
CA ILE A 254 -7.09 -0.16 11.33
C ILE A 254 -7.22 0.98 12.32
N SER A 255 -6.82 0.76 13.58
CA SER A 255 -6.72 1.82 14.58
C SER A 255 -5.47 2.67 14.34
N ALA A 256 -5.56 3.98 14.53
CA ALA A 256 -4.41 4.88 14.46
C ALA A 256 -3.29 4.50 15.46
N ARG A 257 -3.63 3.79 16.55
CA ARG A 257 -2.67 3.25 17.52
C ARG A 257 -1.67 2.25 16.93
N THR A 258 -1.96 1.68 15.74
CA THR A 258 -1.01 0.77 15.06
C THR A 258 0.15 1.49 14.41
N MET A 259 -0.01 2.76 14.05
CA MET A 259 1.01 3.50 13.29
C MET A 259 2.33 3.69 14.05
N PRO A 260 2.34 4.05 15.35
CA PRO A 260 3.57 4.06 16.15
C PRO A 260 4.25 2.69 16.23
N GLU A 261 3.46 1.60 16.32
CA GLU A 261 3.97 0.23 16.38
C GLU A 261 4.66 -0.20 15.08
N PHE A 262 4.07 0.15 13.92
CA PHE A 262 4.69 -0.06 12.62
C PHE A 262 5.94 0.79 12.45
N ARG A 263 5.88 2.08 12.82
CA ARG A 263 7.00 3.00 12.75
C ARG A 263 8.24 2.48 13.48
N VAL A 264 8.10 2.08 14.74
CA VAL A 264 9.23 1.61 15.57
C VAL A 264 9.88 0.37 14.94
N ARG A 265 9.06 -0.57 14.44
CA ARG A 265 9.57 -1.83 13.86
C ARG A 265 10.19 -1.64 12.49
N TYR A 266 9.59 -0.79 11.65
CA TYR A 266 10.05 -0.60 10.28
C TYR A 266 11.25 0.34 10.19
N LEU A 267 11.22 1.48 10.88
CA LEU A 267 12.28 2.48 10.76
C LEU A 267 13.56 2.12 11.52
N ASP A 268 13.45 1.38 12.62
CA ASP A 268 14.55 1.21 13.58
C ASP A 268 15.12 2.60 13.97
N LYS A 269 16.32 2.93 13.53
CA LYS A 269 16.99 4.22 13.80
C LYS A 269 16.87 5.25 12.67
N THR A 270 16.11 4.92 11.61
CA THR A 270 15.95 5.82 10.45
C THR A 270 15.08 7.03 10.81
N ASP A 271 15.52 8.19 10.34
CA ASP A 271 14.73 9.42 10.48
C ASP A 271 13.34 9.27 9.86
N PRO A 272 12.26 9.53 10.61
CA PRO A 272 10.90 9.51 10.08
C PRO A 272 10.66 10.43 8.87
N ARG A 273 11.53 11.41 8.64
CA ARG A 273 11.47 12.31 7.49
C ARG A 273 12.29 11.83 6.29
N ASN A 274 12.97 10.68 6.38
CA ASN A 274 13.67 10.11 5.24
C ASN A 274 12.69 9.89 4.08
N PRO A 275 12.90 10.50 2.89
CA PRO A 275 11.93 10.44 1.78
C PRO A 275 11.72 9.04 1.21
N LEU A 276 12.67 8.12 1.41
CA LEU A 276 12.51 6.72 1.00
C LEU A 276 11.75 5.88 2.04
N ALA A 277 11.57 6.40 3.26
CA ALA A 277 10.69 5.80 4.26
C ALA A 277 9.33 6.52 4.30
N SER A 278 9.35 7.84 4.21
CA SER A 278 8.16 8.72 4.20
C SER A 278 8.07 9.48 2.88
N PRO A 279 7.51 8.91 1.83
CA PRO A 279 7.44 9.50 0.50
C PRO A 279 6.76 10.87 0.42
N VAL A 280 5.94 11.24 1.40
CA VAL A 280 5.36 12.59 1.49
C VAL A 280 6.42 13.71 1.50
N PHE A 281 7.65 13.41 1.94
CA PHE A 281 8.81 14.33 1.93
C PHE A 281 9.67 14.18 0.67
N GLY A 282 9.31 13.29 -0.25
CA GLY A 282 10.06 13.07 -1.48
C GLY A 282 9.94 14.22 -2.48
N GLU A 283 10.91 14.34 -3.37
CA GLU A 283 10.83 15.16 -4.58
C GLU A 283 10.38 14.30 -5.75
N TYR A 284 9.27 14.66 -6.39
CA TYR A 284 8.64 13.83 -7.43
C TYR A 284 9.07 14.18 -8.85
N ARG A 285 9.78 15.28 -9.07
CA ARG A 285 10.25 15.69 -10.38
C ARG A 285 10.96 14.55 -11.12
N GLY A 286 10.57 14.33 -12.38
CA GLY A 286 11.14 13.29 -13.23
C GLY A 286 10.59 11.88 -13.00
N LEU A 287 9.63 11.70 -12.08
CA LEU A 287 8.92 10.43 -11.92
C LEU A 287 7.85 10.23 -13.01
N PRO A 288 7.44 8.99 -13.26
CA PRO A 288 6.32 8.70 -14.16
C PRO A 288 4.99 9.18 -13.56
N PRO A 289 3.92 9.24 -14.38
CA PRO A 289 2.57 9.53 -13.90
C PRO A 289 2.13 8.60 -12.78
N LEU A 290 1.28 9.13 -11.88
CA LEU A 290 0.75 8.39 -10.72
C LEU A 290 -0.77 8.27 -10.78
N LEU A 291 -1.29 7.09 -10.39
CA LEU A 291 -2.66 6.90 -9.94
C LEU A 291 -2.63 6.67 -8.43
N ILE A 292 -3.39 7.46 -7.69
CA ILE A 292 -3.52 7.32 -6.24
C ILE A 292 -5.00 7.11 -5.92
N GLN A 293 -5.32 6.01 -5.24
CA GLN A 293 -6.68 5.68 -4.81
C GLN A 293 -6.72 5.54 -3.29
N VAL A 294 -7.71 6.14 -2.64
CA VAL A 294 -7.89 6.07 -1.19
C VAL A 294 -9.37 6.10 -0.86
N GLY A 295 -9.80 5.41 0.20
CA GLY A 295 -11.16 5.47 0.70
C GLY A 295 -11.42 6.74 1.52
N GLU A 296 -12.66 7.21 1.53
CA GLU A 296 -13.08 8.35 2.33
C GLU A 296 -12.92 8.09 3.84
N HIS A 297 -13.25 6.87 4.28
CA HIS A 297 -13.19 6.44 5.68
C HIS A 297 -11.86 5.74 6.02
N GLU A 298 -10.74 6.41 5.69
CA GLU A 298 -9.41 5.94 6.02
C GLU A 298 -8.62 6.97 6.83
N MET A 299 -7.94 6.52 7.86
CA MET A 299 -7.00 7.36 8.59
C MET A 299 -5.81 7.80 7.74
N LEU A 300 -5.49 7.10 6.64
CA LEU A 300 -4.41 7.40 5.70
C LEU A 300 -4.88 8.26 4.50
N ARG A 301 -6.11 8.77 4.53
CA ARG A 301 -6.67 9.59 3.44
C ARG A 301 -5.79 10.81 3.14
N ASP A 302 -5.43 11.55 4.17
CA ASP A 302 -4.67 12.79 3.98
C ASP A 302 -3.21 12.53 3.57
N ASP A 303 -2.63 11.37 3.89
CA ASP A 303 -1.34 10.92 3.35
C ASP A 303 -1.38 10.90 1.82
N SER A 304 -2.41 10.28 1.25
CA SER A 304 -2.63 10.22 -0.21
C SER A 304 -2.84 11.60 -0.82
N ILE A 305 -3.63 12.46 -0.19
CA ILE A 305 -3.91 13.83 -0.66
C ILE A 305 -2.62 14.66 -0.64
N ARG A 306 -1.83 14.59 0.43
CA ARG A 306 -0.56 15.32 0.57
C ARG A 306 0.47 14.91 -0.46
N VAL A 307 0.61 13.60 -0.72
CA VAL A 307 1.48 13.09 -1.79
C VAL A 307 1.02 13.57 -3.16
N ALA A 308 -0.29 13.49 -3.46
CA ALA A 308 -0.81 13.94 -4.74
C ALA A 308 -0.53 15.44 -4.97
N LYS A 309 -0.77 16.27 -3.95
CA LYS A 309 -0.47 17.70 -3.99
C LYS A 309 1.02 17.96 -4.22
N LYS A 310 1.89 17.28 -3.48
CA LYS A 310 3.34 17.41 -3.63
C LYS A 310 3.82 16.99 -5.02
N ALA A 311 3.37 15.83 -5.52
CA ALA A 311 3.77 15.34 -6.84
C ALA A 311 3.30 16.27 -7.97
N ARG A 312 2.07 16.82 -7.89
CA ARG A 312 1.58 17.82 -8.86
C ARG A 312 2.41 19.09 -8.80
N SER A 313 2.78 19.60 -7.63
CA SER A 313 3.64 20.78 -7.49
C SER A 313 5.04 20.55 -8.09
N ASP A 314 5.51 19.31 -8.13
CA ASP A 314 6.77 18.91 -8.75
C ASP A 314 6.62 18.64 -10.27
N GLY A 315 5.45 18.88 -10.85
CA GLY A 315 5.18 18.78 -12.30
C GLY A 315 4.78 17.37 -12.76
N ILE A 316 4.38 16.47 -11.87
CA ILE A 316 3.97 15.11 -12.22
C ILE A 316 2.45 15.04 -12.47
N GLN A 317 2.06 14.30 -13.51
CA GLN A 317 0.66 13.96 -13.73
C GLN A 317 0.16 13.01 -12.64
N VAL A 318 -0.80 13.45 -11.85
CA VAL A 318 -1.41 12.63 -10.78
C VAL A 318 -2.91 12.58 -10.94
N LYS A 319 -3.45 11.36 -11.06
CA LYS A 319 -4.88 11.10 -10.88
C LYS A 319 -5.09 10.66 -9.43
N LEU A 320 -5.67 11.51 -8.60
CA LEU A 320 -6.08 11.19 -7.23
C LEU A 320 -7.56 10.89 -7.22
N GLU A 321 -7.94 9.76 -6.63
CA GLU A 321 -9.31 9.31 -6.45
C GLU A 321 -9.59 9.06 -4.96
N VAL A 322 -10.45 9.88 -4.36
CA VAL A 322 -11.02 9.65 -3.02
C VAL A 322 -12.38 8.99 -3.19
N TRP A 323 -12.51 7.74 -2.77
CA TRP A 323 -13.68 6.90 -3.01
C TRP A 323 -14.71 7.04 -1.91
N PRO A 324 -15.92 7.59 -2.20
CA PRO A 324 -16.97 7.79 -1.22
C PRO A 324 -17.39 6.48 -0.55
N GLY A 325 -17.56 6.53 0.77
CA GLY A 325 -18.00 5.39 1.58
C GLY A 325 -17.00 4.23 1.68
N MET A 326 -15.81 4.34 1.06
CA MET A 326 -14.84 3.25 1.06
C MET A 326 -13.87 3.36 2.24
N VAL A 327 -13.33 2.18 2.60
CA VAL A 327 -12.45 1.95 3.74
C VAL A 327 -11.04 1.56 3.25
N HIS A 328 -10.10 1.40 4.18
CA HIS A 328 -8.72 1.02 3.90
C HIS A 328 -8.60 -0.23 3.02
N VAL A 329 -7.89 -0.08 1.89
CA VAL A 329 -7.64 -1.12 0.87
C VAL A 329 -8.94 -1.81 0.42
N PHE A 330 -9.98 -1.04 0.12
CA PHE A 330 -11.28 -1.58 -0.32
C PHE A 330 -11.19 -2.40 -1.61
N GLN A 331 -10.17 -2.20 -2.43
CA GLN A 331 -9.93 -2.91 -3.69
C GLN A 331 -9.85 -4.43 -3.51
N ILE A 332 -9.43 -4.93 -2.35
CA ILE A 332 -9.40 -6.38 -2.07
C ILE A 332 -10.78 -6.98 -1.80
N ARG A 333 -11.82 -6.16 -1.70
CA ARG A 333 -13.19 -6.58 -1.38
C ARG A 333 -13.97 -6.95 -2.66
N ARG A 334 -15.16 -7.51 -2.49
CA ARG A 334 -16.05 -7.87 -3.60
C ARG A 334 -17.18 -6.85 -3.78
N LEU A 335 -16.82 -5.58 -3.77
CA LEU A 335 -17.76 -4.49 -3.90
C LEU A 335 -17.83 -3.99 -5.36
N PRO A 336 -18.94 -3.39 -5.79
CA PRO A 336 -18.98 -2.67 -7.07
C PRO A 336 -17.84 -1.66 -7.20
N GLU A 337 -17.56 -0.91 -6.11
CA GLU A 337 -16.47 0.07 -6.01
C GLU A 337 -15.10 -0.57 -6.25
N SER A 338 -14.87 -1.75 -5.68
CA SER A 338 -13.59 -2.47 -5.86
C SER A 338 -13.36 -2.85 -7.32
N ARG A 339 -14.40 -3.34 -8.00
CA ARG A 339 -14.31 -3.70 -9.43
C ARG A 339 -14.03 -2.48 -10.29
N GLU A 340 -14.72 -1.36 -10.02
CA GLU A 340 -14.54 -0.13 -10.77
C GLU A 340 -13.16 0.49 -10.50
N ALA A 341 -12.68 0.47 -9.26
CA ALA A 341 -11.33 0.92 -8.92
C ALA A 341 -10.25 0.11 -9.67
N ILE A 342 -10.45 -1.20 -9.82
CA ILE A 342 -9.56 -2.08 -10.61
C ILE A 342 -9.64 -1.74 -12.10
N GLU A 343 -10.82 -1.42 -12.66
CA GLU A 343 -10.94 -0.94 -14.04
C GLU A 343 -10.21 0.38 -14.25
N HIS A 344 -10.26 1.32 -13.29
CA HIS A 344 -9.48 2.56 -13.36
C HIS A 344 -7.97 2.30 -13.33
N ILE A 345 -7.50 1.30 -12.57
CA ILE A 345 -6.11 0.84 -12.64
C ILE A 345 -5.78 0.35 -14.05
N ALA A 346 -6.64 -0.47 -14.62
CA ALA A 346 -6.44 -1.02 -15.96
C ALA A 346 -6.46 0.08 -17.05
N GLU A 347 -7.35 1.05 -16.96
CA GLU A 347 -7.40 2.21 -17.86
C GLU A 347 -6.16 3.07 -17.75
N PHE A 348 -5.70 3.33 -16.51
CA PHE A 348 -4.45 4.04 -16.26
C PHE A 348 -3.27 3.33 -16.91
N MET A 349 -3.15 2.01 -16.78
CA MET A 349 -2.10 1.22 -17.41
C MET A 349 -2.21 1.27 -18.94
N ARG A 350 -3.39 0.97 -19.51
CA ARG A 350 -3.61 0.96 -20.98
C ARG A 350 -3.26 2.29 -21.63
N SER A 351 -3.58 3.41 -21.00
CA SER A 351 -3.32 4.76 -21.54
C SER A 351 -1.83 5.09 -21.63
N ARG A 352 -0.95 4.31 -21.02
CA ARG A 352 0.51 4.54 -20.94
C ARG A 352 1.35 3.45 -21.62
N VAL A 353 0.69 2.45 -22.18
CA VAL A 353 1.39 1.47 -23.02
C VAL A 353 1.71 2.12 -24.37
N PRO A 354 2.97 2.10 -24.83
CA PRO A 354 3.31 2.58 -26.15
C PRO A 354 2.44 1.90 -27.23
N ARG A 355 1.80 2.70 -28.07
CA ARG A 355 1.10 2.14 -29.24
C ARG A 355 2.15 1.52 -30.15
N SER A 356 1.97 0.23 -30.52
CA SER A 356 2.74 -0.36 -31.62
C SER A 356 2.55 0.48 -32.87
N ARG A 357 3.66 1.00 -33.40
CA ARG A 357 3.67 1.66 -34.71
C ARG A 357 3.40 0.64 -35.80
#